data_c0ef8e53b819e45b52a6e37f7f90ac5e
#
_entry.id   c0ef8e53b819e45b52a6e37f7f90ac5e
#
_cell.length_a   1.000
_cell.length_b   1.000
_cell.length_c   1.000
_cell.angle_alpha   90.00
_cell.angle_beta   90.00
_cell.angle_gamma   90.00
#
_symmetry.space_group_name_H-M   'P 1'
#
loop_
_entity.id
_entity.type
_entity.pdbx_description
1 polymer ?
#
loop_
_entity_poly.entity_id
_entity_poly.type
_entity_poly.pdbx_seq_one_letter_code
_entity_poly.pdbx_strand_id
1 'polypeptide(L)'
;MNFDKKINRINTHSNKWDMMEKNYGVDPTKGTPMWVADMDFEPPIEVNNALSLMAKQGVYGYYGNDKSYREAIVGWMDRRHNWDVDPDHIFSTHGLVNGTALCVQSFTNIGDGIVLFTPVYHAFSRVIDAADRKVIECELEISDGRYVMNFDKYDAQMLSLIHI
;
A
#
# COMPACT_ATOMS: atom_id res chain seq x y z
N MET A 1 17.50 -3.59 16.74
CA MET A 1 17.71 -2.78 15.50
C MET A 1 18.55 -1.57 15.84
N ASN A 2 19.47 -1.16 14.97
CA ASN A 2 20.27 0.05 15.14
C ASN A 2 19.79 1.09 14.12
N PHE A 3 19.00 2.07 14.56
CA PHE A 3 18.43 3.11 13.70
C PHE A 3 19.43 4.23 13.36
N ASP A 4 20.58 4.28 14.02
CA ASP A 4 21.64 5.26 13.73
C ASP A 4 22.61 4.76 12.66
N LYS A 5 22.50 3.48 12.26
CA LYS A 5 23.34 2.90 11.22
C LYS A 5 22.95 3.45 9.86
N LYS A 6 23.83 4.20 9.23
CA LYS A 6 23.66 4.66 7.85
C LYS A 6 23.87 3.51 6.87
N ILE A 7 22.88 3.24 6.05
CA ILE A 7 22.92 2.24 4.98
C ILE A 7 23.01 2.99 3.66
N ASN A 8 24.08 2.77 2.92
CA ASN A 8 24.21 3.34 1.58
C ASN A 8 23.36 2.50 0.61
N ARG A 9 22.38 3.14 0.01
CA ARG A 9 21.48 2.53 -0.98
C ARG A 9 21.65 3.10 -2.40
N ILE A 10 22.69 3.93 -2.62
CA ILE A 10 23.04 4.45 -3.94
C ILE A 10 23.66 3.32 -4.75
N ASN A 11 23.27 3.18 -6.02
CA ASN A 11 23.66 2.10 -6.94
C ASN A 11 23.21 0.69 -6.50
N THR A 12 22.09 0.61 -5.81
CA THR A 12 21.47 -0.67 -5.40
C THR A 12 20.18 -0.97 -6.15
N HIS A 13 19.90 -0.27 -7.24
CA HIS A 13 18.61 -0.28 -7.96
C HIS A 13 17.44 0.22 -7.11
N SER A 14 17.72 0.99 -6.08
CA SER A 14 16.70 1.62 -5.23
C SER A 14 15.97 2.72 -6.01
N ASN A 15 14.68 2.55 -6.26
CA ASN A 15 13.88 3.60 -6.87
C ASN A 15 13.96 4.92 -6.09
N LYS A 16 13.97 4.83 -4.75
CA LYS A 16 14.04 5.97 -3.84
C LYS A 16 15.34 6.78 -3.98
N TRP A 17 16.48 6.11 -4.11
CA TRP A 17 17.81 6.73 -4.15
C TRP A 17 18.31 6.95 -5.58
N ASP A 18 18.27 5.92 -6.42
CA ASP A 18 18.92 5.96 -7.74
C ASP A 18 18.10 6.74 -8.79
N MET A 19 16.79 6.96 -8.53
CA MET A 19 15.95 7.75 -9.43
C MET A 19 15.74 9.20 -8.97
N MET A 20 16.36 9.63 -7.86
CA MET A 20 16.17 10.95 -7.28
C MET A 20 16.61 12.07 -8.22
N GLU A 21 17.79 11.94 -8.82
CA GLU A 21 18.31 12.93 -9.75
C GLU A 21 17.45 13.03 -11.02
N LYS A 22 17.10 11.87 -11.60
CA LYS A 22 16.26 11.82 -12.79
C LYS A 22 14.89 12.44 -12.58
N ASN A 23 14.25 12.15 -11.45
CA ASN A 23 12.86 12.56 -11.20
C ASN A 23 12.74 13.97 -10.61
N TYR A 24 13.76 14.44 -9.88
CA TYR A 24 13.68 15.67 -9.08
C TYR A 24 14.89 16.60 -9.26
N GLY A 25 15.89 16.22 -10.05
CA GLY A 25 17.09 17.03 -10.30
C GLY A 25 17.99 17.15 -9.07
N VAL A 26 17.87 16.26 -8.10
CA VAL A 26 18.65 16.29 -6.85
C VAL A 26 19.66 15.14 -6.84
N ASP A 27 20.92 15.48 -6.75
CA ASP A 27 22.03 14.53 -6.62
C ASP A 27 21.87 13.71 -5.32
N PRO A 28 21.81 12.36 -5.39
CA PRO A 28 21.61 11.50 -4.23
C PRO A 28 22.72 11.58 -3.17
N THR A 29 23.89 12.13 -3.54
CA THR A 29 24.98 12.37 -2.57
C THR A 29 24.79 13.66 -1.76
N LYS A 30 23.88 14.55 -2.19
CA LYS A 30 23.64 15.88 -1.60
C LYS A 30 22.28 16.03 -0.98
N GLY A 31 21.35 15.13 -1.26
CA GLY A 31 19.99 15.18 -0.76
C GLY A 31 19.57 13.92 -0.02
N THR A 32 18.47 14.03 0.74
CA THR A 32 17.85 12.89 1.42
C THR A 32 16.46 12.67 0.80
N PRO A 33 16.22 11.53 0.15
CA PRO A 33 14.93 11.25 -0.46
C PRO A 33 13.87 10.91 0.60
N MET A 34 12.70 11.54 0.50
CA MET A 34 11.54 11.32 1.38
C MET A 34 10.24 11.07 0.58
N TRP A 35 10.35 10.69 -0.68
CA TRP A 35 9.24 10.57 -1.62
C TRP A 35 8.73 9.14 -1.85
N VAL A 36 9.46 8.14 -1.37
CA VAL A 36 9.05 6.72 -1.35
C VAL A 36 8.99 6.24 0.09
N ALA A 37 7.96 5.51 0.43
CA ALA A 37 7.69 5.07 1.80
C ALA A 37 8.53 3.88 2.28
N ASP A 38 9.43 3.34 1.45
CA ASP A 38 10.36 2.30 1.90
C ASP A 38 11.36 2.86 2.90
N MET A 39 11.61 2.12 3.97
CA MET A 39 12.50 2.55 5.05
C MET A 39 13.97 2.27 4.72
N ASP A 40 14.86 3.14 5.22
CA ASP A 40 16.33 3.00 5.07
C ASP A 40 16.97 2.32 6.27
N PHE A 41 16.21 1.47 6.96
CA PHE A 41 16.67 0.70 8.13
C PHE A 41 16.69 -0.79 7.83
N GLU A 42 17.60 -1.51 8.49
CA GLU A 42 17.61 -2.97 8.45
C GLU A 42 16.32 -3.51 9.09
N PRO A 43 15.69 -4.53 8.51
CA PRO A 43 14.55 -5.19 9.13
C PRO A 43 15.00 -5.97 10.40
N PRO A 44 14.07 -6.47 11.21
CA PRO A 44 14.38 -7.41 12.28
C PRO A 44 15.24 -8.57 11.77
N ILE A 45 16.19 -9.01 12.59
CA ILE A 45 17.15 -10.06 12.19
C ILE A 45 16.45 -11.37 11.79
N GLU A 46 15.28 -11.63 12.35
CA GLU A 46 14.43 -12.79 12.04
C GLU A 46 14.01 -12.80 10.57
N VAL A 47 13.70 -11.63 10.01
CA VAL A 47 13.34 -11.48 8.58
C VAL A 47 14.53 -11.81 7.70
N ASN A 48 15.71 -11.25 8.00
CA ASN A 48 16.93 -11.54 7.25
C ASN A 48 17.34 -13.01 7.35
N ASN A 49 17.17 -13.63 8.51
CA ASN A 49 17.45 -15.05 8.72
C ASN A 49 16.51 -15.94 7.88
N ALA A 50 15.21 -15.63 7.86
CA ALA A 50 14.23 -16.37 7.07
C ALA A 50 14.53 -16.29 5.57
N LEU A 51 14.83 -15.09 5.06
CA LEU A 51 15.20 -14.89 3.65
C LEU A 51 16.51 -15.61 3.30
N SER A 52 17.51 -15.56 4.18
CA SER A 52 18.79 -16.25 3.99
C SER A 52 18.62 -17.77 3.96
N LEU A 53 17.74 -18.31 4.82
CA LEU A 53 17.44 -19.74 4.83
C LEU A 53 16.80 -20.19 3.50
N MET A 54 15.82 -19.41 3.02
CA MET A 54 15.17 -19.66 1.73
C MET A 54 16.16 -19.58 0.56
N ALA A 55 17.04 -18.57 0.55
CA ALA A 55 18.08 -18.42 -0.46
C ALA A 55 19.09 -19.60 -0.46
N LYS A 56 19.47 -20.10 0.72
CA LYS A 56 20.35 -21.28 0.86
C LYS A 56 19.71 -22.55 0.37
N GLN A 57 18.40 -22.70 0.45
CA GLN A 57 17.68 -23.86 -0.10
C GLN A 57 17.82 -23.93 -1.63
N GLY A 58 17.87 -22.78 -2.32
CA GLY A 58 18.22 -22.66 -3.73
C GLY A 58 17.20 -23.18 -4.73
N VAL A 59 16.04 -23.65 -4.28
CA VAL A 59 14.94 -24.13 -5.15
C VAL A 59 13.70 -23.27 -4.92
N TYR A 60 13.27 -22.57 -5.96
CA TYR A 60 12.15 -21.63 -5.94
C TYR A 60 10.99 -22.20 -6.72
N GLY A 61 10.18 -23.03 -6.05
CA GLY A 61 9.00 -23.67 -6.63
C GLY A 61 7.71 -22.86 -6.42
N TYR A 62 6.61 -23.45 -6.87
CA TYR A 62 5.29 -22.90 -6.58
C TYR A 62 4.99 -22.97 -5.09
N TYR A 63 4.44 -21.88 -4.54
CA TYR A 63 3.99 -21.82 -3.17
C TYR A 63 2.64 -22.56 -3.03
N GLY A 64 2.56 -23.51 -2.11
CA GLY A 64 1.40 -24.39 -2.00
C GLY A 64 0.67 -24.42 -0.67
N ASN A 65 1.27 -23.89 0.41
CA ASN A 65 0.66 -23.93 1.75
C ASN A 65 0.86 -22.59 2.45
N ASP A 66 -0.22 -21.82 2.53
CA ASP A 66 -0.24 -20.50 3.13
C ASP A 66 -0.82 -20.46 4.57
N LYS A 67 -1.06 -21.62 5.19
CA LYS A 67 -1.68 -21.71 6.52
C LYS A 67 -0.95 -20.85 7.57
N SER A 68 0.35 -21.03 7.71
CA SER A 68 1.15 -20.28 8.69
C SER A 68 1.20 -18.77 8.40
N TYR A 69 1.14 -18.40 7.13
CA TYR A 69 1.05 -17.00 6.71
C TYR A 69 -0.30 -16.38 7.12
N ARG A 70 -1.41 -17.07 6.87
CA ARG A 70 -2.75 -16.61 7.28
C ARG A 70 -2.87 -16.54 8.79
N GLU A 71 -2.38 -17.56 9.52
CA GLU A 71 -2.35 -17.55 11.00
C GLU A 71 -1.55 -16.37 11.57
N ALA A 72 -0.43 -16.02 10.93
CA ALA A 72 0.36 -14.86 11.34
C ALA A 72 -0.41 -13.55 11.13
N ILE A 73 -1.15 -13.40 10.03
CA ILE A 73 -2.00 -12.24 9.77
C ILE A 73 -3.12 -12.16 10.80
N VAL A 74 -3.88 -13.23 10.99
CA VAL A 74 -4.97 -13.31 11.99
C VAL A 74 -4.46 -12.91 13.37
N GLY A 75 -3.36 -13.53 13.80
CA GLY A 75 -2.78 -13.22 15.12
C GLY A 75 -2.25 -11.77 15.23
N TRP A 76 -1.79 -11.16 14.13
CA TRP A 76 -1.42 -9.75 14.13
C TRP A 76 -2.64 -8.85 14.27
N MET A 77 -3.68 -9.11 13.47
CA MET A 77 -4.90 -8.29 13.46
C MET A 77 -5.62 -8.35 14.82
N ASP A 78 -5.69 -9.53 15.42
CA ASP A 78 -6.24 -9.67 16.77
C ASP A 78 -5.43 -8.85 17.80
N ARG A 79 -4.13 -9.12 17.93
CA ARG A 79 -3.28 -8.49 18.96
C ARG A 79 -3.10 -6.98 18.81
N ARG A 80 -3.06 -6.46 17.57
CA ARG A 80 -2.73 -5.06 17.31
C ARG A 80 -3.94 -4.18 17.02
N HIS A 81 -5.03 -4.78 16.58
CA HIS A 81 -6.19 -4.05 16.09
C HIS A 81 -7.51 -4.52 16.74
N ASN A 82 -7.45 -5.53 17.60
CA ASN A 82 -8.64 -6.16 18.19
C ASN A 82 -9.68 -6.51 17.11
N TRP A 83 -9.18 -7.05 15.99
CA TRP A 83 -9.98 -7.43 14.84
C TRP A 83 -9.85 -8.93 14.60
N ASP A 84 -10.97 -9.63 14.81
CA ASP A 84 -11.11 -11.05 14.50
C ASP A 84 -11.32 -11.23 13.00
N VAL A 85 -10.33 -11.84 12.33
CA VAL A 85 -10.32 -12.03 10.86
C VAL A 85 -10.44 -13.51 10.56
N ASP A 86 -11.43 -13.88 9.76
CA ASP A 86 -11.52 -15.23 9.22
C ASP A 86 -10.36 -15.47 8.22
N PRO A 87 -9.51 -16.48 8.45
CA PRO A 87 -8.41 -16.78 7.53
C PRO A 87 -8.86 -17.07 6.08
N ASP A 88 -10.09 -17.55 5.87
CA ASP A 88 -10.62 -17.81 4.54
C ASP A 88 -10.99 -16.53 3.79
N HIS A 89 -11.10 -15.40 4.46
CA HIS A 89 -11.28 -14.08 3.87
C HIS A 89 -9.98 -13.35 3.50
N ILE A 90 -8.83 -14.00 3.66
CA ILE A 90 -7.53 -13.42 3.33
C ILE A 90 -7.12 -13.80 1.90
N PHE A 91 -6.98 -12.82 1.04
CA PHE A 91 -6.53 -12.98 -0.34
C PHE A 91 -5.22 -12.23 -0.56
N SER A 92 -4.22 -12.92 -1.11
CA SER A 92 -2.91 -12.34 -1.38
C SER A 92 -2.85 -11.75 -2.79
N THR A 93 -2.31 -10.54 -2.91
CA THR A 93 -2.08 -9.86 -4.18
C THR A 93 -0.64 -9.36 -4.29
N HIS A 94 -0.19 -9.02 -5.49
CA HIS A 94 1.13 -8.43 -5.71
C HIS A 94 1.14 -6.93 -5.33
N GLY A 95 0.99 -6.65 -4.04
CA GLY A 95 0.90 -5.30 -3.47
C GLY A 95 -0.52 -4.74 -3.47
N LEU A 96 -0.77 -3.75 -2.60
CA LEU A 96 -2.10 -3.17 -2.39
C LEU A 96 -2.63 -2.40 -3.61
N VAL A 97 -1.77 -1.77 -4.40
CA VAL A 97 -2.21 -1.08 -5.62
C VAL A 97 -2.79 -2.06 -6.62
N ASN A 98 -2.16 -3.24 -6.79
CA ASN A 98 -2.73 -4.32 -7.60
C ASN A 98 -4.02 -4.87 -6.98
N GLY A 99 -4.05 -5.08 -5.66
CA GLY A 99 -5.27 -5.49 -4.95
C GLY A 99 -6.43 -4.52 -5.18
N THR A 100 -6.18 -3.23 -5.10
CA THR A 100 -7.18 -2.20 -5.40
C THR A 100 -7.67 -2.30 -6.85
N ALA A 101 -6.77 -2.48 -7.82
CA ALA A 101 -7.14 -2.66 -9.22
C ALA A 101 -8.06 -3.88 -9.42
N LEU A 102 -7.72 -4.99 -8.79
CA LEU A 102 -8.55 -6.21 -8.85
C LEU A 102 -9.93 -5.99 -8.24
N CYS A 103 -10.03 -5.30 -7.09
CA CYS A 103 -11.32 -4.96 -6.48
C CYS A 103 -12.15 -4.06 -7.41
N VAL A 104 -11.54 -3.00 -7.96
CA VAL A 104 -12.22 -2.09 -8.89
C VAL A 104 -12.78 -2.86 -10.08
N GLN A 105 -12.00 -3.74 -10.69
CA GLN A 105 -12.44 -4.51 -11.85
C GLN A 105 -13.51 -5.56 -11.51
N SER A 106 -13.43 -6.16 -10.31
CA SER A 106 -14.33 -7.24 -9.91
C SER A 106 -15.70 -6.77 -9.45
N PHE A 107 -15.77 -5.58 -8.84
CA PHE A 107 -16.99 -5.11 -8.18
C PHE A 107 -17.66 -3.94 -8.88
N THR A 108 -17.12 -3.45 -9.99
CA THR A 108 -17.66 -2.32 -10.73
C THR A 108 -17.63 -2.54 -12.24
N ASN A 109 -18.43 -1.76 -12.98
CA ASN A 109 -18.44 -1.72 -14.43
C ASN A 109 -17.68 -0.49 -14.96
N ILE A 110 -17.32 -0.50 -16.25
CA ILE A 110 -16.77 0.65 -16.93
C ILE A 110 -17.72 1.85 -16.81
N GLY A 111 -17.18 2.99 -16.41
CA GLY A 111 -17.92 4.23 -16.22
C GLY A 111 -18.52 4.44 -14.83
N ASP A 112 -18.51 3.41 -13.96
CA ASP A 112 -18.98 3.55 -12.59
C ASP A 112 -18.11 4.55 -11.78
N GLY A 113 -18.74 5.22 -10.81
CA GLY A 113 -18.09 6.13 -9.89
C GLY A 113 -17.47 5.39 -8.70
N ILE A 114 -16.25 5.76 -8.33
CA ILE A 114 -15.56 5.25 -7.15
C ILE A 114 -15.19 6.41 -6.25
N VAL A 115 -15.69 6.39 -5.00
CA VAL A 115 -15.46 7.45 -4.03
C VAL A 115 -14.07 7.31 -3.44
N LEU A 116 -13.33 8.43 -3.42
CA LEU A 116 -12.08 8.59 -2.69
C LEU A 116 -12.18 9.75 -1.70
N PHE A 117 -11.77 9.51 -0.46
CA PHE A 117 -11.55 10.61 0.50
C PHE A 117 -10.23 11.31 0.18
N THR A 118 -10.28 12.56 -0.28
CA THR A 118 -9.09 13.32 -0.69
C THR A 118 -8.69 14.38 0.35
N PRO A 119 -7.38 14.71 0.50
CA PRO A 119 -6.25 14.15 -0.25
C PRO A 119 -5.90 12.72 0.11
N VAL A 120 -5.54 11.91 -0.89
CA VAL A 120 -5.24 10.50 -0.73
C VAL A 120 -4.03 10.10 -1.59
N TYR A 121 -3.51 8.91 -1.37
CA TYR A 121 -2.41 8.36 -2.16
C TYR A 121 -2.77 8.31 -3.66
N HIS A 122 -1.98 9.01 -4.46
CA HIS A 122 -2.24 9.25 -5.89
C HIS A 122 -2.34 7.98 -6.75
N ALA A 123 -1.81 6.84 -6.27
CA ALA A 123 -1.91 5.60 -7.01
C ALA A 123 -3.35 5.07 -7.09
N PHE A 124 -4.23 5.44 -6.14
CA PHE A 124 -5.62 4.99 -6.18
C PHE A 124 -6.40 5.64 -7.32
N SER A 125 -6.28 6.97 -7.50
CA SER A 125 -6.91 7.63 -8.66
C SER A 125 -6.40 7.06 -9.97
N ARG A 126 -5.08 6.86 -10.13
CA ARG A 126 -4.51 6.24 -11.34
C ARG A 126 -5.06 4.84 -11.63
N VAL A 127 -5.31 4.05 -10.60
CA VAL A 127 -5.91 2.71 -10.77
C VAL A 127 -7.35 2.80 -11.25
N ILE A 128 -8.12 3.73 -10.71
CA ILE A 128 -9.52 3.96 -11.10
C ILE A 128 -9.60 4.43 -12.55
N ASP A 129 -8.79 5.42 -12.92
CA ASP A 129 -8.72 5.95 -14.27
C ASP A 129 -8.26 4.88 -15.28
N ALA A 130 -7.21 4.11 -14.93
CA ALA A 130 -6.70 3.03 -15.79
C ALA A 130 -7.70 1.88 -15.99
N ALA A 131 -8.69 1.79 -15.13
CA ALA A 131 -9.77 0.84 -15.24
C ALA A 131 -11.02 1.42 -15.95
N ASP A 132 -10.95 2.61 -16.52
CA ASP A 132 -12.06 3.34 -17.14
C ASP A 132 -13.24 3.58 -16.17
N ARG A 133 -12.95 3.81 -14.88
CA ARG A 133 -13.91 4.24 -13.87
C ARG A 133 -13.74 5.71 -13.57
N LYS A 134 -14.71 6.31 -12.90
CA LYS A 134 -14.69 7.74 -12.54
C LYS A 134 -14.26 7.91 -11.08
N VAL A 135 -13.31 8.79 -10.82
CA VAL A 135 -13.00 9.22 -9.45
C VAL A 135 -14.08 10.19 -8.99
N ILE A 136 -14.71 9.89 -7.86
CA ILE A 136 -15.62 10.78 -7.15
C ILE A 136 -14.93 11.23 -5.87
N GLU A 137 -14.50 12.49 -5.85
CA GLU A 137 -13.77 13.02 -4.71
C GLU A 137 -14.73 13.42 -3.58
N CYS A 138 -14.50 12.87 -2.40
CA CYS A 138 -15.07 13.31 -1.14
C CYS A 138 -13.98 13.95 -0.31
N GLU A 139 -13.86 15.27 -0.36
CA GLU A 139 -12.81 16.00 0.33
C GLU A 139 -12.92 15.85 1.84
N LEU A 140 -11.80 15.52 2.48
CA LEU A 140 -11.66 15.57 3.93
C LEU A 140 -11.69 17.01 4.41
N GLU A 141 -12.32 17.24 5.54
CA GLU A 141 -12.37 18.54 6.21
C GLU A 141 -11.22 18.66 7.22
N ILE A 142 -10.85 19.90 7.54
CA ILE A 142 -9.87 20.15 8.60
C ILE A 142 -10.63 20.60 9.85
N SER A 143 -10.52 19.80 10.92
CA SER A 143 -11.02 20.13 12.24
C SER A 143 -9.87 20.01 13.25
N ASP A 144 -9.62 21.08 14.00
CA ASP A 144 -8.51 21.16 14.99
C ASP A 144 -7.14 20.73 14.42
N GLY A 145 -6.86 21.11 13.16
CA GLY A 145 -5.61 20.80 12.48
C GLY A 145 -5.45 19.34 12.03
N ARG A 146 -6.52 18.57 12.05
CA ARG A 146 -6.57 17.17 11.59
C ARG A 146 -7.56 16.99 10.46
N TYR A 147 -7.25 16.07 9.56
CA TYR A 147 -8.21 15.65 8.56
C TYR A 147 -9.28 14.77 9.19
N VAL A 148 -10.54 15.08 8.90
CA VAL A 148 -11.72 14.33 9.36
C VAL A 148 -12.62 14.00 8.17
N MET A 149 -13.34 12.88 8.25
CA MET A 149 -14.33 12.49 7.26
C MET A 149 -15.66 13.16 7.59
N ASN A 150 -16.26 13.84 6.61
CA ASN A 150 -17.64 14.30 6.71
C ASN A 150 -18.56 13.22 6.13
N PHE A 151 -19.17 12.42 6.99
CA PHE A 151 -20.01 11.30 6.58
C PHE A 151 -21.33 11.75 5.98
N ASP A 152 -21.89 12.92 6.35
CA ASP A 152 -23.10 13.45 5.74
C ASP A 152 -22.86 13.80 4.25
N LYS A 153 -21.69 14.43 3.97
CA LYS A 153 -21.25 14.71 2.60
C LYS A 153 -21.02 13.44 1.81
N TYR A 154 -20.40 12.44 2.44
CA TYR A 154 -20.16 11.13 1.83
C TYR A 154 -21.49 10.44 1.47
N ASP A 155 -22.43 10.39 2.40
CA ASP A 155 -23.75 9.78 2.16
C ASP A 155 -24.53 10.47 1.04
N ALA A 156 -24.49 11.79 1.00
CA ALA A 156 -25.12 12.56 -0.09
C ALA A 156 -24.50 12.23 -1.46
N GLN A 157 -23.18 12.06 -1.54
CA GLN A 157 -22.50 11.65 -2.77
C GLN A 157 -22.83 10.21 -3.16
N MET A 158 -22.85 9.28 -2.19
CA MET A 158 -23.22 7.89 -2.46
C MET A 158 -24.67 7.77 -2.96
N LEU A 159 -25.61 8.50 -2.36
CA LEU A 159 -27.01 8.54 -2.80
C LEU A 159 -27.14 9.08 -4.24
N SER A 160 -26.31 10.05 -4.63
CA SER A 160 -26.32 10.56 -6.00
C SER A 160 -25.84 9.56 -7.04
N LEU A 161 -24.99 8.58 -6.62
CA LEU A 161 -24.46 7.52 -7.50
C LEU A 161 -25.41 6.35 -7.68
N ILE A 162 -26.36 6.14 -6.75
CA ILE A 162 -27.35 5.06 -6.81
C ILE A 162 -28.46 5.37 -7.82
N HIS A 163 -28.62 6.62 -8.20
CA HIS A 163 -29.68 7.09 -9.12
C HIS A 163 -29.21 7.30 -10.57
N ILE A 164 -28.04 6.79 -10.93
CA ILE A 164 -27.53 6.85 -12.31
C ILE A 164 -27.94 5.63 -13.12
#